data_10ee5fe72be83c32d5f987f7a0f32bf6
#
_entry.id   10ee5fe72be83c32d5f987f7a0f32bf6
#
_cell.length_a   1.000
_cell.length_b   1.000
_cell.length_c   1.000
_cell.angle_alpha   90.00
_cell.angle_beta   90.00
_cell.angle_gamma   90.00
#
_symmetry.space_group_name_H-M   'P 1'
#
loop_
_entity.id
_entity.type
_entity.pdbx_description
1 polymer ?
#
loop_
_entity_poly.entity_id
_entity_poly.type
_entity_poly.pdbx_seq_one_letter_code
_entity_poly.pdbx_strand_id
1 'polypeptide(L)'
;MTEFRPELLDNPAALLNADRGGLLRALATAGAQVRRAVETAAEFGVDRLQSDVRPRAVLVAPDAHAPYLSSLLGALAADGAPVLDWRDATLPRWAGPADVLLVASADGRHPRLAELVAQASRRGLVLAVAAPAGSPVAAAAARHPMADLSHLTGVPARAIWWSLATPALLALDALGLAATRHLLDQVADRLDEIAELDRPDSDAFVGPAKVLAAELAESVPVIAGVGPAATVAARRVAGAVQLLGGSTAMAASLPDDVARIGSLLEFATVETDFFADRMGDTAVKPRLVLIGDDQDYGRQAESDPFGEQAGRRAAAALSGLAISRGIGVSRVLVPPDEPLVRFAAASAAGDFAASYLALARGIDPSAPRLGELDH
;
A
#
# COMPACT_ATOMS: atom_id res chain seq x y z
N MET A 1 -12.44 -21.62 -8.52
CA MET A 1 -11.52 -20.50 -8.85
C MET A 1 -11.55 -20.34 -10.36
N THR A 2 -11.62 -19.11 -10.87
CA THR A 2 -11.48 -18.84 -12.32
C THR A 2 -10.06 -19.20 -12.73
N GLU A 3 -9.93 -19.94 -13.83
CA GLU A 3 -8.64 -20.41 -14.34
C GLU A 3 -7.75 -19.23 -14.74
N PHE A 4 -6.49 -19.27 -14.35
CA PHE A 4 -5.51 -18.27 -14.74
C PHE A 4 -5.05 -18.57 -16.20
N ARG A 5 -5.07 -17.55 -17.04
CA ARG A 5 -4.76 -17.62 -18.48
C ARG A 5 -3.51 -16.77 -18.77
N PRO A 6 -2.32 -17.34 -18.69
CA PRO A 6 -1.06 -16.60 -18.86
C PRO A 6 -0.94 -15.93 -20.24
N GLU A 7 -1.54 -16.50 -21.28
CA GLU A 7 -1.56 -15.96 -22.63
C GLU A 7 -2.21 -14.56 -22.73
N LEU A 8 -3.05 -14.20 -21.77
CA LEU A 8 -3.64 -12.85 -21.72
C LEU A 8 -2.61 -11.80 -21.37
N LEU A 9 -1.56 -12.14 -20.60
CA LEU A 9 -0.54 -11.18 -20.18
C LEU A 9 0.29 -10.67 -21.38
N ASP A 10 0.40 -11.45 -22.45
CA ASP A 10 1.06 -11.06 -23.71
C ASP A 10 0.12 -10.45 -24.74
N ASN A 11 -1.13 -10.20 -24.38
CA ASN A 11 -2.12 -9.60 -25.26
C ASN A 11 -2.62 -8.25 -24.72
N PRO A 12 -1.94 -7.12 -25.03
CA PRO A 12 -2.30 -5.81 -24.53
C PRO A 12 -3.76 -5.40 -24.85
N ALA A 13 -4.24 -5.75 -26.05
CA ALA A 13 -5.62 -5.44 -26.44
C ALA A 13 -6.64 -6.20 -25.60
N ALA A 14 -6.38 -7.46 -25.30
CA ALA A 14 -7.24 -8.26 -24.42
C ALA A 14 -7.22 -7.76 -22.98
N LEU A 15 -6.04 -7.38 -22.45
CA LEU A 15 -5.91 -6.78 -21.12
C LEU A 15 -6.70 -5.48 -21.00
N LEU A 16 -6.54 -4.56 -21.98
CA LEU A 16 -7.25 -3.28 -21.97
C LEU A 16 -8.77 -3.46 -22.14
N ASN A 17 -9.22 -4.43 -22.93
CA ASN A 17 -10.64 -4.75 -23.06
C ASN A 17 -11.22 -5.39 -21.79
N ALA A 18 -10.43 -6.12 -21.03
CA ALA A 18 -10.86 -6.71 -19.75
C ALA A 18 -10.87 -5.69 -18.61
N ASP A 19 -10.00 -4.69 -18.64
CA ASP A 19 -9.91 -3.56 -17.68
C ASP A 19 -10.99 -2.50 -17.99
N ARG A 20 -12.23 -2.86 -17.80
CA ARG A 20 -13.40 -2.03 -18.17
C ARG A 20 -13.45 -0.71 -17.42
N GLY A 21 -12.99 -0.68 -16.17
CA GLY A 21 -12.94 0.52 -15.35
C GLY A 21 -11.67 1.35 -15.56
N GLY A 22 -10.71 0.89 -16.39
CA GLY A 22 -9.48 1.59 -16.70
C GLY A 22 -8.51 1.70 -15.52
N LEU A 23 -8.50 0.67 -14.64
CA LEU A 23 -7.66 0.69 -13.44
C LEU A 23 -6.17 0.76 -13.74
N LEU A 24 -5.67 0.01 -14.75
CA LEU A 24 -4.26 0.05 -15.13
C LEU A 24 -3.82 1.46 -15.53
N ARG A 25 -4.64 2.14 -16.34
CA ARG A 25 -4.38 3.53 -16.74
C ARG A 25 -4.43 4.47 -15.54
N ALA A 26 -5.37 4.27 -14.63
CA ALA A 26 -5.52 5.10 -13.44
C ALA A 26 -4.35 4.90 -12.46
N LEU A 27 -3.87 3.65 -12.25
CA LEU A 27 -2.68 3.36 -11.46
C LEU A 27 -1.44 4.07 -12.01
N ALA A 28 -1.30 4.16 -13.34
CA ALA A 28 -0.20 4.86 -13.99
C ALA A 28 -0.20 6.39 -13.74
N THR A 29 -1.27 6.96 -13.17
CA THR A 29 -1.31 8.39 -12.81
C THR A 29 -0.78 8.68 -11.40
N ALA A 30 -0.29 7.69 -10.68
CA ALA A 30 0.10 7.81 -9.27
C ALA A 30 1.16 8.91 -9.03
N GLY A 31 2.20 9.00 -9.89
CA GLY A 31 3.21 10.06 -9.81
C GLY A 31 2.61 11.45 -10.04
N ALA A 32 1.71 11.59 -11.01
CA ALA A 32 1.00 12.84 -11.26
C ALA A 32 0.10 13.25 -10.07
N GLN A 33 -0.51 12.28 -9.37
CA GLN A 33 -1.29 12.54 -8.15
C GLN A 33 -0.41 13.14 -7.05
N VAL A 34 0.79 12.60 -6.84
CA VAL A 34 1.74 13.13 -5.85
C VAL A 34 2.13 14.57 -6.21
N ARG A 35 2.59 14.82 -7.45
CA ARG A 35 3.00 16.17 -7.90
C ARG A 35 1.86 17.17 -7.76
N ARG A 36 0.65 16.79 -8.15
CA ARG A 36 -0.53 17.64 -8.01
C ARG A 36 -0.78 18.05 -6.55
N ALA A 37 -0.68 17.10 -5.62
CA ALA A 37 -0.87 17.40 -4.19
C ALA A 37 0.24 18.31 -3.64
N VAL A 38 1.48 18.15 -4.10
CA VAL A 38 2.60 19.04 -3.75
C VAL A 38 2.39 20.45 -4.30
N GLU A 39 1.99 20.58 -5.57
CA GLU A 39 1.71 21.86 -6.20
C GLU A 39 0.60 22.64 -5.49
N THR A 40 -0.45 21.93 -5.03
CA THR A 40 -1.58 22.54 -4.34
C THR A 40 -1.41 22.63 -2.82
N ALA A 41 -0.23 22.30 -2.29
CA ALA A 41 0.03 22.28 -0.85
C ALA A 41 -0.25 23.64 -0.16
N ALA A 42 0.08 24.76 -0.84
CA ALA A 42 -0.23 26.11 -0.34
C ALA A 42 -1.74 26.39 -0.30
N GLU A 43 -2.49 25.95 -1.33
CA GLU A 43 -3.95 26.06 -1.39
C GLU A 43 -4.60 25.18 -0.29
N PHE A 44 -4.05 24.01 -0.09
CA PHE A 44 -4.39 23.11 1.01
C PHE A 44 -4.19 23.79 2.37
N GLY A 45 -3.27 24.74 2.48
CA GLY A 45 -2.98 25.47 3.72
C GLY A 45 -2.16 24.66 4.71
N VAL A 46 -1.32 23.74 4.21
CA VAL A 46 -0.46 22.88 5.04
C VAL A 46 0.47 23.68 5.95
N ASP A 47 0.94 24.86 5.52
CA ASP A 47 1.83 25.72 6.30
C ASP A 47 1.17 26.28 7.60
N ARG A 48 -0.17 26.28 7.65
CA ARG A 48 -0.91 26.66 8.87
C ARG A 48 -0.89 25.56 9.95
N LEU A 49 -0.40 24.37 9.62
CA LEU A 49 -0.23 23.27 10.58
C LEU A 49 1.07 23.39 11.38
N GLN A 50 1.99 24.27 10.97
CA GLN A 50 3.24 24.48 11.69
C GLN A 50 2.94 24.90 13.14
N SER A 51 3.59 24.23 14.09
CA SER A 51 3.44 24.46 15.50
C SER A 51 4.77 24.30 16.22
N ASP A 52 5.07 25.21 17.15
CA ASP A 52 6.23 25.10 18.04
C ASP A 52 6.06 23.98 19.08
N VAL A 53 4.83 23.49 19.24
CA VAL A 53 4.49 22.43 20.19
C VAL A 53 4.29 21.11 19.44
N ARG A 54 5.12 20.13 19.79
CA ARG A 54 5.00 18.77 19.23
C ARG A 54 3.66 18.15 19.61
N PRO A 55 2.89 17.59 18.66
CA PRO A 55 1.66 16.89 18.95
C PRO A 55 1.87 15.73 19.93
N ARG A 56 0.92 15.51 20.82
CA ARG A 56 0.94 14.38 21.76
C ARG A 56 0.54 13.07 21.09
N ALA A 57 -0.42 13.12 20.17
CA ALA A 57 -0.87 11.98 19.36
C ALA A 57 -1.41 12.45 18.03
N VAL A 58 -1.29 11.57 17.01
CA VAL A 58 -1.89 11.75 15.70
C VAL A 58 -2.95 10.66 15.49
N LEU A 59 -4.20 11.05 15.40
CA LEU A 59 -5.31 10.19 15.01
C LEU A 59 -5.46 10.24 13.48
N VAL A 60 -5.46 9.11 12.83
CA VAL A 60 -5.64 9.01 11.37
C VAL A 60 -6.96 8.29 11.10
N ALA A 61 -7.89 8.97 10.47
CA ALA A 61 -9.21 8.45 10.13
C ALA A 61 -9.39 8.40 8.60
N PRO A 62 -8.88 7.37 7.92
CA PRO A 62 -9.10 7.18 6.50
C PRO A 62 -10.43 6.49 6.24
N ASP A 63 -10.92 6.62 5.00
CA ASP A 63 -11.93 5.69 4.47
C ASP A 63 -11.30 4.38 3.96
N ALA A 64 -12.11 3.54 3.32
CA ALA A 64 -11.67 2.25 2.80
C ALA A 64 -10.65 2.36 1.64
N HIS A 65 -10.54 3.53 0.98
CA HIS A 65 -9.69 3.75 -0.19
C HIS A 65 -8.25 4.14 0.16
N ALA A 66 -7.99 4.46 1.44
CA ALA A 66 -6.62 4.66 1.94
C ALA A 66 -6.21 3.62 2.98
N PRO A 67 -6.25 2.30 2.64
CA PRO A 67 -5.82 1.26 3.57
C PRO A 67 -4.35 1.44 3.93
N TYR A 68 -4.00 1.10 5.17
CA TYR A 68 -2.63 1.18 5.72
C TYR A 68 -2.01 2.58 5.79
N LEU A 69 -2.76 3.66 5.52
CA LEU A 69 -2.24 5.02 5.61
C LEU A 69 -1.70 5.32 7.01
N SER A 70 -2.46 5.05 8.06
CA SER A 70 -2.03 5.22 9.45
C SER A 70 -0.77 4.42 9.78
N SER A 71 -0.66 3.20 9.27
CA SER A 71 0.52 2.36 9.45
C SER A 71 1.75 2.94 8.76
N LEU A 72 1.61 3.50 7.54
CA LEU A 72 2.71 4.17 6.85
C LEU A 72 3.16 5.41 7.60
N LEU A 73 2.22 6.28 7.99
CA LEU A 73 2.55 7.48 8.75
C LEU A 73 3.26 7.12 10.06
N GLY A 74 2.82 6.07 10.75
CA GLY A 74 3.48 5.56 11.96
C GLY A 74 4.87 5.01 11.71
N ALA A 75 5.09 4.34 10.58
CA ALA A 75 6.40 3.82 10.20
C ALA A 75 7.41 4.92 9.84
N LEU A 76 6.92 6.08 9.39
CA LEU A 76 7.74 7.23 8.99
C LEU A 76 7.93 8.25 10.13
N ALA A 77 7.05 8.25 11.12
CA ALA A 77 7.12 9.17 12.28
C ALA A 77 8.24 8.76 13.23
N ALA A 78 9.47 9.18 12.92
CA ALA A 78 10.64 8.95 13.77
C ALA A 78 10.50 9.73 15.07
N ASP A 79 10.82 9.10 16.22
CA ASP A 79 10.86 9.72 17.58
C ASP A 79 9.64 10.58 17.94
N GLY A 80 8.51 10.36 17.28
CA GLY A 80 7.37 11.23 17.29
C GLY A 80 6.25 10.83 18.23
N ALA A 81 5.16 11.56 18.07
CA ALA A 81 3.89 11.24 18.67
C ALA A 81 3.36 9.90 18.11
N PRO A 82 2.67 9.09 18.92
CA PRO A 82 2.04 7.86 18.44
C PRO A 82 1.02 8.19 17.34
N VAL A 83 1.07 7.43 16.26
CA VAL A 83 0.12 7.50 15.14
C VAL A 83 -0.88 6.34 15.29
N LEU A 84 -2.16 6.70 15.43
CA LEU A 84 -3.23 5.77 15.75
C LEU A 84 -4.23 5.67 14.59
N ASP A 85 -4.50 4.46 14.12
CA ASP A 85 -5.60 4.20 13.18
C ASP A 85 -6.95 4.33 13.92
N TRP A 86 -7.73 5.34 13.55
CA TRP A 86 -8.98 5.65 14.28
C TRP A 86 -10.21 5.24 13.48
N ARG A 87 -10.87 4.17 13.92
CA ARG A 87 -12.03 3.60 13.24
C ARG A 87 -13.36 3.85 13.96
N ASP A 88 -13.31 4.34 15.19
CA ASP A 88 -14.54 4.66 15.95
C ASP A 88 -15.26 5.89 15.39
N ALA A 89 -16.56 5.98 15.66
CA ALA A 89 -17.38 7.12 15.25
C ALA A 89 -17.19 8.36 16.15
N THR A 90 -16.55 8.20 17.31
CA THR A 90 -16.31 9.27 18.28
C THR A 90 -14.84 9.38 18.61
N LEU A 91 -14.37 10.62 18.83
CA LEU A 91 -13.00 10.84 19.30
C LEU A 91 -12.84 10.32 20.74
N PRO A 92 -11.65 9.79 21.10
CA PRO A 92 -11.37 9.35 22.45
C PRO A 92 -11.49 10.54 23.43
N ARG A 93 -11.86 10.25 24.67
CA ARG A 93 -12.10 11.31 25.67
C ARG A 93 -10.88 12.18 25.95
N TRP A 94 -9.70 11.62 25.79
CA TRP A 94 -8.43 12.32 26.02
C TRP A 94 -8.02 13.25 24.86
N ALA A 95 -8.59 13.09 23.66
CA ALA A 95 -8.21 13.90 22.49
C ALA A 95 -8.65 15.36 22.68
N GLY A 96 -7.72 16.28 22.42
CA GLY A 96 -7.89 17.71 22.60
C GLY A 96 -6.88 18.55 21.80
N PRO A 97 -6.64 19.81 22.20
CA PRO A 97 -5.83 20.77 21.41
C PRO A 97 -4.37 20.36 21.18
N ALA A 98 -3.83 19.45 22.00
CA ALA A 98 -2.47 18.92 21.82
C ALA A 98 -2.40 17.72 20.89
N ASP A 99 -3.52 17.32 20.28
CA ASP A 99 -3.60 16.17 19.41
C ASP A 99 -3.99 16.59 17.99
N VAL A 100 -3.69 15.73 17.03
CA VAL A 100 -3.96 15.92 15.60
C VAL A 100 -4.99 14.91 15.13
N LEU A 101 -5.90 15.33 14.24
CA LEU A 101 -6.74 14.43 13.45
C LEU A 101 -6.44 14.64 11.97
N LEU A 102 -6.00 13.58 11.30
CA LEU A 102 -5.86 13.52 9.84
C LEU A 102 -7.02 12.69 9.27
N VAL A 103 -7.75 13.26 8.32
CA VAL A 103 -8.88 12.59 7.66
C VAL A 103 -8.60 12.50 6.17
N ALA A 104 -8.78 11.30 5.60
CA ALA A 104 -8.67 11.05 4.17
C ALA A 104 -9.92 10.32 3.68
N SER A 105 -10.65 10.95 2.75
CA SER A 105 -11.90 10.42 2.22
C SER A 105 -12.02 10.67 0.72
N ALA A 106 -12.21 9.59 -0.05
CA ALA A 106 -12.29 9.63 -1.51
C ALA A 106 -13.50 10.42 -2.02
N ASP A 107 -14.67 10.24 -1.40
CA ASP A 107 -15.93 10.88 -1.80
C ASP A 107 -16.43 11.93 -0.78
N GLY A 108 -15.85 11.94 0.42
CA GLY A 108 -16.20 12.85 1.49
C GLY A 108 -17.62 12.65 2.06
N ARG A 109 -18.27 11.53 1.81
CA ARG A 109 -19.68 11.28 2.18
C ARG A 109 -19.86 10.46 3.44
N HIS A 110 -18.83 9.79 3.91
CA HIS A 110 -18.92 8.89 5.06
C HIS A 110 -19.35 9.63 6.34
N PRO A 111 -20.52 9.34 6.94
CA PRO A 111 -21.06 10.10 8.07
C PRO A 111 -20.14 10.10 9.30
N ARG A 112 -19.46 8.97 9.55
CA ARG A 112 -18.47 8.84 10.65
C ARG A 112 -17.35 9.88 10.52
N LEU A 113 -16.82 10.07 9.30
CA LEU A 113 -15.72 11.02 9.07
C LEU A 113 -16.17 12.46 9.27
N ALA A 114 -17.35 12.82 8.75
CA ALA A 114 -17.90 14.15 8.94
C ALA A 114 -18.14 14.46 10.44
N GLU A 115 -18.66 13.50 11.21
CA GLU A 115 -18.84 13.66 12.66
C GLU A 115 -17.51 13.76 13.42
N LEU A 116 -16.48 12.96 13.06
CA LEU A 116 -15.15 13.06 13.65
C LEU A 116 -14.53 14.44 13.41
N VAL A 117 -14.64 14.98 12.18
CA VAL A 117 -14.18 16.32 11.82
C VAL A 117 -14.89 17.37 12.67
N ALA A 118 -16.22 17.28 12.81
CA ALA A 118 -17.01 18.20 13.63
C ALA A 118 -16.62 18.11 15.12
N GLN A 119 -16.38 16.93 15.65
CA GLN A 119 -15.91 16.73 17.03
C GLN A 119 -14.51 17.33 17.23
N ALA A 120 -13.57 17.08 16.30
CA ALA A 120 -12.22 17.62 16.36
C ALA A 120 -12.22 19.14 16.37
N SER A 121 -13.02 19.76 15.49
CA SER A 121 -13.18 21.21 15.44
C SER A 121 -13.72 21.77 16.75
N ARG A 122 -14.76 21.14 17.34
CA ARG A 122 -15.32 21.56 18.64
C ARG A 122 -14.34 21.41 19.80
N ARG A 123 -13.46 20.41 19.77
CA ARG A 123 -12.48 20.15 20.84
C ARG A 123 -11.14 20.86 20.61
N GLY A 124 -10.99 21.59 19.50
CA GLY A 124 -9.80 22.35 19.17
C GLY A 124 -8.58 21.50 18.76
N LEU A 125 -8.79 20.28 18.25
CA LEU A 125 -7.69 19.49 17.69
C LEU A 125 -7.09 20.21 16.47
N VAL A 126 -5.81 19.99 16.25
CA VAL A 126 -5.21 20.30 14.93
C VAL A 126 -5.82 19.34 13.91
N LEU A 127 -6.31 19.88 12.79
CA LEU A 127 -7.09 19.13 11.82
C LEU A 127 -6.56 19.36 10.40
N ALA A 128 -6.33 18.28 9.65
CA ALA A 128 -6.10 18.32 8.22
C ALA A 128 -6.99 17.28 7.52
N VAL A 129 -7.61 17.69 6.42
CA VAL A 129 -8.61 16.88 5.71
C VAL A 129 -8.25 16.79 4.23
N ALA A 130 -8.35 15.59 3.65
CA ALA A 130 -8.35 15.36 2.21
C ALA A 130 -9.72 14.80 1.82
N ALA A 131 -10.50 15.59 1.08
CA ALA A 131 -11.85 15.23 0.63
C ALA A 131 -12.30 16.10 -0.55
N PRO A 132 -13.28 15.68 -1.37
CA PRO A 132 -13.85 16.54 -2.42
C PRO A 132 -14.53 17.78 -1.83
N ALA A 133 -14.31 18.94 -2.45
CA ALA A 133 -14.99 20.18 -2.08
C ALA A 133 -16.51 20.03 -2.16
N GLY A 134 -17.24 20.67 -1.24
CA GLY A 134 -18.69 20.57 -1.17
C GLY A 134 -19.23 19.29 -0.55
N SER A 135 -18.36 18.31 -0.24
CA SER A 135 -18.78 17.09 0.47
C SER A 135 -19.12 17.36 1.95
N PRO A 136 -19.90 16.49 2.61
CA PRO A 136 -20.17 16.60 4.04
C PRO A 136 -18.93 16.69 4.93
N VAL A 137 -17.87 15.92 4.60
CA VAL A 137 -16.58 15.97 5.31
C VAL A 137 -15.91 17.32 5.11
N ALA A 138 -15.89 17.85 3.89
CA ALA A 138 -15.33 19.16 3.58
C ALA A 138 -16.12 20.30 4.27
N ALA A 139 -17.45 20.21 4.28
CA ALA A 139 -18.31 21.18 4.97
C ALA A 139 -18.02 21.23 6.49
N ALA A 140 -17.80 20.07 7.11
CA ALA A 140 -17.42 19.99 8.52
C ALA A 140 -16.03 20.58 8.79
N ALA A 141 -15.14 20.57 7.79
CA ALA A 141 -13.75 21.08 7.88
C ALA A 141 -13.59 22.56 7.50
N ALA A 142 -14.64 23.30 7.19
CA ALA A 142 -14.65 24.59 6.48
C ALA A 142 -13.66 25.69 6.95
N ARG A 143 -13.02 25.54 8.10
CA ARG A 143 -12.03 26.52 8.65
C ARG A 143 -10.64 25.92 8.84
N HIS A 144 -10.44 24.69 8.40
CA HIS A 144 -9.20 23.93 8.63
C HIS A 144 -8.49 23.67 7.31
N PRO A 145 -7.19 23.36 7.31
CA PRO A 145 -6.47 22.90 6.14
C PRO A 145 -7.18 21.73 5.46
N MET A 146 -7.46 21.88 4.17
CA MET A 146 -8.19 20.88 3.39
C MET A 146 -7.64 20.77 1.97
N ALA A 147 -7.21 19.56 1.59
CA ALA A 147 -6.89 19.24 0.21
C ALA A 147 -8.17 18.87 -0.55
N ASP A 148 -8.45 19.62 -1.64
CA ASP A 148 -9.61 19.36 -2.50
C ASP A 148 -9.32 18.22 -3.48
N LEU A 149 -10.12 17.16 -3.40
CA LEU A 149 -10.04 15.98 -4.26
C LEU A 149 -11.10 15.94 -5.36
N SER A 150 -11.83 17.03 -5.60
CA SER A 150 -12.90 17.10 -6.61
C SER A 150 -12.43 16.78 -8.03
N HIS A 151 -11.16 16.98 -8.33
CA HIS A 151 -10.55 16.66 -9.62
C HIS A 151 -10.43 15.15 -9.89
N LEU A 152 -10.64 14.31 -8.89
CA LEU A 152 -10.60 12.83 -9.00
C LEU A 152 -11.94 12.22 -9.40
N THR A 153 -12.96 13.04 -9.64
CA THR A 153 -14.27 12.55 -10.09
C THR A 153 -14.13 11.69 -11.34
N GLY A 154 -14.61 10.44 -11.27
CA GLY A 154 -14.51 9.47 -12.36
C GLY A 154 -13.22 8.66 -12.41
N VAL A 155 -12.24 8.94 -11.56
CA VAL A 155 -11.06 8.07 -11.39
C VAL A 155 -11.46 6.87 -10.51
N PRO A 156 -11.07 5.62 -10.89
CA PRO A 156 -11.32 4.46 -10.05
C PRO A 156 -10.78 4.66 -8.63
N ALA A 157 -11.62 4.52 -7.62
CA ALA A 157 -11.28 4.82 -6.23
C ALA A 157 -10.08 4.01 -5.71
N ARG A 158 -9.80 2.83 -6.30
CA ARG A 158 -8.63 2.00 -5.96
C ARG A 158 -7.31 2.55 -6.46
N ALA A 159 -7.34 3.50 -7.41
CA ALA A 159 -6.14 4.14 -7.97
C ALA A 159 -5.79 5.49 -7.34
N ILE A 160 -6.62 6.01 -6.40
CA ILE A 160 -6.42 7.37 -5.84
C ILE A 160 -5.69 7.39 -4.51
N TRP A 161 -5.08 6.29 -4.12
CA TRP A 161 -4.41 6.16 -2.82
C TRP A 161 -3.39 7.27 -2.58
N TRP A 162 -2.60 7.63 -3.59
CA TRP A 162 -1.59 8.68 -3.46
C TRP A 162 -2.18 10.08 -3.31
N SER A 163 -3.33 10.35 -3.92
CA SER A 163 -4.07 11.60 -3.69
C SER A 163 -4.58 11.73 -2.27
N LEU A 164 -4.89 10.61 -1.60
CA LEU A 164 -5.31 10.57 -0.20
C LEU A 164 -4.10 10.62 0.76
N ALA A 165 -3.00 9.98 0.40
CA ALA A 165 -1.83 9.85 1.27
C ALA A 165 -0.94 11.10 1.24
N THR A 166 -0.73 11.72 0.09
CA THR A 166 0.21 12.85 -0.03
C THR A 166 -0.15 14.04 0.86
N PRO A 167 -1.42 14.48 0.97
CA PRO A 167 -1.80 15.51 1.92
C PRO A 167 -1.49 15.15 3.38
N ALA A 168 -1.64 13.87 3.76
CA ALA A 168 -1.33 13.41 5.10
C ALA A 168 0.19 13.37 5.36
N LEU A 169 0.99 13.01 4.34
CA LEU A 169 2.47 13.07 4.40
C LEU A 169 2.95 14.52 4.54
N LEU A 170 2.37 15.45 3.77
CA LEU A 170 2.67 16.87 3.87
C LEU A 170 2.29 17.45 5.25
N ALA A 171 1.15 16.99 5.81
CA ALA A 171 0.74 17.39 7.15
C ALA A 171 1.71 16.85 8.22
N LEU A 172 2.17 15.61 8.08
CA LEU A 172 3.14 15.02 9.00
C LEU A 172 4.48 15.78 8.98
N ASP A 173 4.92 16.19 7.78
CA ASP A 173 6.12 17.01 7.58
C ASP A 173 5.96 18.41 8.22
N ALA A 174 4.85 19.10 7.96
CA ALA A 174 4.57 20.42 8.50
C ALA A 174 4.49 20.43 10.03
N LEU A 175 4.07 19.32 10.63
CA LEU A 175 4.04 19.11 12.09
C LEU A 175 5.41 18.73 12.68
N GLY A 176 6.45 18.61 11.84
CA GLY A 176 7.79 18.21 12.26
C GLY A 176 7.89 16.77 12.79
N LEU A 177 6.97 15.88 12.38
CA LEU A 177 6.91 14.49 12.83
C LEU A 177 7.67 13.54 11.90
N ALA A 178 7.83 13.91 10.62
CA ALA A 178 8.66 13.18 9.65
C ALA A 178 9.11 14.12 8.56
N ALA A 179 10.31 13.90 8.01
CA ALA A 179 10.82 14.66 6.87
C ALA A 179 10.39 13.96 5.57
N THR A 180 9.19 14.24 5.08
CA THR A 180 8.62 13.57 3.91
C THR A 180 8.57 14.43 2.66
N ARG A 181 8.41 15.74 2.80
CA ARG A 181 8.22 16.67 1.68
C ARG A 181 9.33 16.58 0.63
N HIS A 182 10.59 16.54 1.05
CA HIS A 182 11.74 16.49 0.14
C HIS A 182 11.86 15.18 -0.64
N LEU A 183 11.14 14.12 -0.23
CA LEU A 183 11.12 12.82 -0.90
C LEU A 183 10.01 12.70 -1.94
N LEU A 184 9.01 13.60 -1.94
CA LEU A 184 7.80 13.43 -2.75
C LEU A 184 8.07 13.49 -4.25
N ASP A 185 9.07 14.26 -4.71
CA ASP A 185 9.49 14.26 -6.12
C ASP A 185 10.09 12.90 -6.50
N GLN A 186 10.95 12.33 -5.66
CA GLN A 186 11.52 10.99 -5.86
C GLN A 186 10.43 9.90 -5.82
N VAL A 187 9.45 10.04 -4.94
CA VAL A 187 8.27 9.16 -4.89
C VAL A 187 7.51 9.22 -6.22
N ALA A 188 7.23 10.43 -6.72
CA ALA A 188 6.50 10.62 -7.97
C ALA A 188 7.26 10.02 -9.16
N ASP A 189 8.57 10.29 -9.26
CA ASP A 189 9.42 9.74 -10.32
C ASP A 189 9.47 8.21 -10.27
N ARG A 190 9.58 7.64 -9.07
CA ARG A 190 9.60 6.18 -8.90
C ARG A 190 8.27 5.53 -9.28
N LEU A 191 7.15 6.17 -8.97
CA LEU A 191 5.82 5.70 -9.38
C LEU A 191 5.66 5.70 -10.90
N ASP A 192 6.16 6.75 -11.59
CA ASP A 192 6.14 6.83 -13.05
C ASP A 192 7.06 5.77 -13.68
N GLU A 193 8.24 5.52 -13.12
CA GLU A 193 9.13 4.46 -13.59
C GLU A 193 8.49 3.07 -13.50
N ILE A 194 7.84 2.74 -12.39
CA ILE A 194 7.12 1.48 -12.24
C ILE A 194 5.96 1.39 -13.25
N ALA A 195 5.22 2.47 -13.43
CA ALA A 195 4.12 2.50 -14.41
C ALA A 195 4.62 2.27 -15.85
N GLU A 196 5.79 2.81 -16.18
CA GLU A 196 6.42 2.60 -17.50
C GLU A 196 6.93 1.17 -17.68
N LEU A 197 7.55 0.57 -16.67
CA LEU A 197 8.02 -0.83 -16.70
C LEU A 197 6.86 -1.83 -16.81
N ASP A 198 5.75 -1.52 -16.13
CA ASP A 198 4.61 -2.42 -16.01
C ASP A 198 3.43 -2.03 -16.93
N ARG A 199 3.72 -1.40 -18.07
CA ARG A 199 2.71 -1.09 -19.10
C ARG A 199 2.02 -2.35 -19.63
N PRO A 200 0.76 -2.24 -20.09
CA PRO A 200 0.05 -3.38 -20.69
C PRO A 200 0.75 -3.98 -21.91
N ASP A 201 1.51 -3.20 -22.67
CA ASP A 201 2.25 -3.60 -23.85
C ASP A 201 3.70 -4.05 -23.56
N SER A 202 4.15 -4.05 -22.28
CA SER A 202 5.40 -4.70 -21.90
C SER A 202 5.29 -6.23 -22.13
N ASP A 203 6.41 -6.86 -22.47
CA ASP A 203 6.51 -8.32 -22.57
C ASP A 203 6.21 -8.98 -21.22
N ALA A 204 5.42 -10.06 -21.21
CA ALA A 204 5.02 -10.75 -19.98
C ALA A 204 6.19 -11.38 -19.21
N PHE A 205 7.30 -11.65 -19.90
CA PHE A 205 8.51 -12.20 -19.27
C PHE A 205 9.49 -11.10 -18.82
N VAL A 206 9.26 -9.85 -19.19
CA VAL A 206 10.11 -8.69 -18.87
C VAL A 206 9.45 -7.75 -17.88
N GLY A 207 8.13 -7.54 -17.98
CA GLY A 207 7.38 -6.69 -17.06
C GLY A 207 7.31 -7.29 -15.65
N PRO A 208 7.96 -6.66 -14.65
CA PRO A 208 8.07 -7.26 -13.30
C PRO A 208 6.73 -7.62 -12.67
N ALA A 209 5.70 -6.77 -12.84
CA ALA A 209 4.37 -7.04 -12.29
C ALA A 209 3.65 -8.19 -13.01
N LYS A 210 3.87 -8.39 -14.32
CA LYS A 210 3.31 -9.52 -15.05
C LYS A 210 3.98 -10.83 -14.63
N VAL A 211 5.31 -10.82 -14.46
CA VAL A 211 6.06 -11.96 -13.92
C VAL A 211 5.54 -12.31 -12.54
N LEU A 212 5.42 -11.32 -11.65
CA LEU A 212 4.90 -11.55 -10.30
C LEU A 212 3.46 -12.07 -10.33
N ALA A 213 2.59 -11.54 -11.18
CA ALA A 213 1.22 -12.02 -11.34
C ALA A 213 1.16 -13.50 -11.72
N ALA A 214 2.01 -13.94 -12.68
CA ALA A 214 2.11 -15.34 -13.09
C ALA A 214 2.62 -16.23 -11.95
N GLU A 215 3.62 -15.78 -11.21
CA GLU A 215 4.17 -16.49 -10.05
C GLU A 215 3.17 -16.65 -8.90
N LEU A 216 2.28 -15.66 -8.71
CA LEU A 216 1.24 -15.68 -7.67
C LEU A 216 0.02 -16.51 -8.05
N ALA A 217 -0.19 -16.82 -9.33
CA ALA A 217 -1.45 -17.36 -9.85
C ALA A 217 -1.88 -18.68 -9.21
N GLU A 218 -0.93 -19.57 -8.91
CA GLU A 218 -1.16 -20.92 -8.38
C GLU A 218 -0.58 -21.11 -6.98
N SER A 219 -0.45 -20.01 -6.20
CA SER A 219 0.18 -20.06 -4.90
C SER A 219 -0.61 -19.31 -3.84
N VAL A 220 -0.32 -19.59 -2.57
CA VAL A 220 -0.67 -18.74 -1.42
C VAL A 220 0.59 -17.95 -1.03
N PRO A 221 0.72 -16.69 -1.45
CA PRO A 221 1.90 -15.91 -1.15
C PRO A 221 1.95 -15.49 0.33
N VAL A 222 3.13 -15.65 0.93
CA VAL A 222 3.54 -15.04 2.20
C VAL A 222 4.47 -13.90 1.85
N ILE A 223 3.98 -12.67 1.96
CA ILE A 223 4.67 -11.45 1.54
C ILE A 223 5.34 -10.84 2.76
N ALA A 224 6.66 -10.81 2.80
CA ALA A 224 7.43 -10.39 3.95
C ALA A 224 8.25 -9.13 3.65
N GLY A 225 8.21 -8.16 4.57
CA GLY A 225 8.98 -6.93 4.53
C GLY A 225 9.98 -6.84 5.68
N VAL A 226 11.16 -6.26 5.42
CA VAL A 226 12.18 -5.98 6.42
C VAL A 226 12.10 -4.52 6.85
N GLY A 227 11.88 -4.31 8.15
CA GLY A 227 11.69 -2.99 8.73
C GLY A 227 10.25 -2.42 8.58
N PRO A 228 9.97 -1.28 9.23
CA PRO A 228 8.60 -0.78 9.38
C PRO A 228 7.91 -0.46 8.05
N ALA A 229 8.52 0.34 7.18
CA ALA A 229 7.92 0.76 5.91
C ALA A 229 7.72 -0.41 4.94
N ALA A 230 8.69 -1.34 4.84
CA ALA A 230 8.57 -2.53 4.00
C ALA A 230 7.51 -3.50 4.54
N THR A 231 7.31 -3.58 5.87
CA THR A 231 6.21 -4.33 6.48
C THR A 231 4.85 -3.75 6.08
N VAL A 232 4.73 -2.42 6.04
CA VAL A 232 3.49 -1.77 5.57
C VAL A 232 3.28 -2.04 4.07
N ALA A 233 4.34 -2.00 3.26
CA ALA A 233 4.28 -2.37 1.85
C ALA A 233 3.84 -3.82 1.67
N ALA A 234 4.37 -4.76 2.46
CA ALA A 234 3.95 -6.18 2.44
C ALA A 234 2.44 -6.35 2.73
N ARG A 235 1.92 -5.62 3.72
CA ARG A 235 0.48 -5.61 4.03
C ARG A 235 -0.35 -5.04 2.88
N ARG A 236 0.14 -3.96 2.24
CA ARG A 236 -0.54 -3.34 1.11
C ARG A 236 -0.56 -4.26 -0.11
N VAL A 237 0.56 -4.88 -0.45
CA VAL A 237 0.65 -5.84 -1.56
C VAL A 237 -0.24 -7.04 -1.31
N ALA A 238 -0.23 -7.62 -0.10
CA ALA A 238 -1.14 -8.70 0.27
C ALA A 238 -2.61 -8.28 0.14
N GLY A 239 -2.96 -7.08 0.62
CA GLY A 239 -4.30 -6.51 0.48
C GLY A 239 -4.71 -6.30 -0.99
N ALA A 240 -3.80 -5.86 -1.86
CA ALA A 240 -4.05 -5.73 -3.30
C ALA A 240 -4.29 -7.11 -3.95
N VAL A 241 -3.48 -8.11 -3.64
CA VAL A 241 -3.66 -9.50 -4.12
C VAL A 241 -5.02 -10.06 -3.68
N GLN A 242 -5.46 -9.76 -2.47
CA GLN A 242 -6.78 -10.18 -1.96
C GLN A 242 -7.91 -9.42 -2.64
N LEU A 243 -7.83 -8.10 -2.67
CA LEU A 243 -8.94 -7.24 -3.12
C LEU A 243 -9.08 -7.23 -4.65
N LEU A 244 -7.99 -7.07 -5.37
CA LEU A 244 -7.97 -6.99 -6.83
C LEU A 244 -7.88 -8.38 -7.44
N GLY A 245 -6.87 -9.15 -7.04
CA GLY A 245 -6.58 -10.47 -7.59
C GLY A 245 -7.52 -11.58 -7.15
N GLY A 246 -8.34 -11.37 -6.12
CA GLY A 246 -9.27 -12.38 -5.59
C GLY A 246 -8.56 -13.62 -5.04
N SER A 247 -7.33 -13.47 -4.54
CA SER A 247 -6.50 -14.57 -4.04
C SER A 247 -6.20 -14.41 -2.55
N THR A 248 -6.04 -15.54 -1.85
CA THR A 248 -5.51 -15.52 -0.48
C THR A 248 -4.05 -15.05 -0.51
N ALA A 249 -3.70 -14.17 0.41
CA ALA A 249 -2.33 -13.71 0.62
C ALA A 249 -2.11 -13.41 2.11
N MET A 250 -0.89 -13.58 2.59
CA MET A 250 -0.49 -13.24 3.97
C MET A 250 0.60 -12.18 3.94
N ALA A 251 0.55 -11.25 4.88
CA ALA A 251 1.64 -10.31 5.12
C ALA A 251 2.43 -10.70 6.37
N ALA A 252 3.71 -10.37 6.37
CA ALA A 252 4.61 -10.67 7.49
C ALA A 252 5.66 -9.56 7.70
N SER A 253 6.11 -9.41 8.94
CA SER A 253 7.17 -8.52 9.38
C SER A 253 8.43 -9.32 9.72
N LEU A 254 9.58 -8.93 9.20
CA LEU A 254 10.84 -9.54 9.56
C LEU A 254 11.68 -8.58 10.41
N PRO A 255 12.27 -9.09 11.51
CA PRO A 255 12.42 -10.51 11.91
C PRO A 255 11.25 -11.12 12.71
N ASP A 256 10.24 -10.36 13.13
CA ASP A 256 9.26 -10.75 14.15
C ASP A 256 8.51 -12.05 13.79
N ASP A 257 8.14 -12.22 12.53
CA ASP A 257 7.35 -13.35 12.03
C ASP A 257 8.20 -14.54 11.54
N VAL A 258 9.54 -14.53 11.69
CA VAL A 258 10.42 -15.55 11.13
C VAL A 258 10.05 -16.97 11.55
N ALA A 259 9.73 -17.17 12.83
CA ALA A 259 9.34 -18.49 13.34
C ALA A 259 8.02 -18.98 12.75
N ARG A 260 7.04 -18.08 12.63
CA ARG A 260 5.73 -18.39 12.05
C ARG A 260 5.83 -18.76 10.57
N ILE A 261 6.61 -18.00 9.79
CA ILE A 261 6.84 -18.29 8.38
C ILE A 261 7.64 -19.58 8.24
N GLY A 262 8.71 -19.75 9.04
CA GLY A 262 9.54 -20.95 9.05
C GLY A 262 8.68 -22.22 9.23
N SER A 263 7.79 -22.23 10.22
CA SER A 263 6.87 -23.34 10.43
C SER A 263 5.96 -23.58 9.22
N LEU A 264 5.41 -22.54 8.61
CA LEU A 264 4.59 -22.69 7.40
C LEU A 264 5.36 -23.34 6.26
N LEU A 265 6.63 -22.96 6.06
CA LEU A 265 7.48 -23.51 4.99
C LEU A 265 7.96 -24.94 5.33
N GLU A 266 8.23 -25.24 6.61
CA GLU A 266 8.66 -26.57 7.04
C GLU A 266 7.56 -27.62 6.91
N PHE A 267 6.33 -27.25 7.24
CA PHE A 267 5.18 -28.15 7.22
C PHE A 267 4.40 -28.12 5.90
N ALA A 268 4.77 -27.27 4.95
CA ALA A 268 4.23 -27.33 3.62
C ALA A 268 4.65 -28.64 2.95
N THR A 269 3.72 -29.57 2.80
CA THR A 269 3.96 -30.82 2.06
C THR A 269 4.06 -30.50 0.58
N VAL A 270 5.28 -30.38 0.08
CA VAL A 270 5.54 -30.45 -1.37
C VAL A 270 5.67 -31.95 -1.67
N GLU A 271 4.58 -32.60 -2.06
CA GLU A 271 4.65 -33.97 -2.53
C GLU A 271 5.50 -33.99 -3.82
N THR A 272 6.71 -34.49 -3.68
CA THR A 272 7.63 -34.79 -4.79
C THR A 272 7.41 -36.23 -5.30
N ASP A 273 6.17 -36.70 -5.27
CA ASP A 273 5.87 -37.98 -5.91
C ASP A 273 5.75 -37.76 -7.42
N PHE A 274 6.82 -38.13 -8.14
CA PHE A 274 6.89 -38.10 -9.60
C PHE A 274 5.84 -39.01 -10.28
N PHE A 275 5.18 -39.87 -9.53
CA PHE A 275 4.20 -40.84 -10.01
C PHE A 275 2.79 -40.59 -9.51
N ALA A 276 2.56 -39.54 -8.69
CA ALA A 276 1.22 -39.19 -8.26
C ALA A 276 0.38 -38.72 -9.45
N ASP A 277 -0.78 -39.35 -9.61
CA ASP A 277 -1.74 -39.00 -10.65
C ASP A 277 -2.27 -37.58 -10.40
N ARG A 278 -1.96 -36.64 -11.28
CA ARG A 278 -2.28 -35.21 -11.15
C ARG A 278 -3.77 -34.86 -11.15
N MET A 279 -4.65 -35.87 -11.17
CA MET A 279 -6.10 -35.67 -11.25
C MET A 279 -6.79 -35.34 -9.92
N GLY A 280 -6.06 -35.20 -8.79
CA GLY A 280 -6.66 -34.93 -7.47
C GLY A 280 -5.98 -33.87 -6.61
N ASP A 281 -4.81 -33.36 -6.96
CA ASP A 281 -4.03 -32.52 -6.06
C ASP A 281 -4.35 -31.03 -6.26
N THR A 282 -5.34 -30.55 -5.49
CA THR A 282 -5.70 -29.13 -5.35
C THR A 282 -4.93 -28.47 -4.20
N ALA A 283 -3.84 -29.04 -3.70
CA ALA A 283 -3.04 -28.46 -2.64
C ALA A 283 -2.36 -27.17 -3.13
N VAL A 284 -2.87 -26.03 -2.70
CA VAL A 284 -2.31 -24.72 -3.05
C VAL A 284 -0.97 -24.55 -2.33
N LYS A 285 0.12 -24.43 -3.09
CA LYS A 285 1.49 -24.35 -2.55
C LYS A 285 1.77 -22.95 -1.98
N PRO A 286 2.45 -22.84 -0.85
CA PRO A 286 2.93 -21.55 -0.38
C PRO A 286 4.00 -21.00 -1.34
N ARG A 287 4.15 -19.68 -1.37
CA ARG A 287 5.21 -18.97 -2.06
C ARG A 287 5.74 -17.88 -1.14
N LEU A 288 7.03 -17.82 -0.95
CA LEU A 288 7.65 -16.71 -0.22
C LEU A 288 7.86 -15.52 -1.18
N VAL A 289 7.32 -14.36 -0.82
CA VAL A 289 7.53 -13.10 -1.56
C VAL A 289 8.26 -12.12 -0.64
N LEU A 290 9.45 -11.67 -1.03
CA LEU A 290 10.25 -10.73 -0.26
C LEU A 290 10.20 -9.34 -0.89
N ILE A 291 9.99 -8.31 -0.07
CA ILE A 291 10.10 -6.91 -0.50
C ILE A 291 11.52 -6.45 -0.22
N GLY A 292 12.31 -6.21 -1.27
CA GLY A 292 13.69 -5.77 -1.21
C GLY A 292 14.54 -6.29 -2.36
N ASP A 293 15.77 -5.75 -2.51
CA ASP A 293 16.76 -6.18 -3.48
C ASP A 293 17.65 -7.30 -2.90
N ASP A 294 18.26 -8.10 -3.77
CA ASP A 294 19.27 -9.11 -3.40
C ASP A 294 20.47 -8.52 -2.67
N GLN A 295 20.84 -7.29 -2.99
CA GLN A 295 21.92 -6.57 -2.32
C GLN A 295 21.58 -6.14 -0.90
N ASP A 296 20.29 -5.94 -0.59
CA ASP A 296 19.83 -5.63 0.76
C ASP A 296 20.08 -6.77 1.74
N TYR A 297 20.12 -8.01 1.26
CA TYR A 297 20.35 -9.20 2.09
C TYR A 297 21.82 -9.55 2.30
N GLY A 298 22.72 -8.95 1.51
CA GLY A 298 24.17 -9.19 1.56
C GLY A 298 25.02 -8.04 2.13
N ARG A 299 24.50 -6.82 2.20
CA ARG A 299 25.26 -5.67 2.74
C ARG A 299 25.33 -5.73 4.26
N GLN A 300 26.57 -5.73 4.79
CA GLN A 300 26.83 -5.40 6.19
C GLN A 300 26.67 -3.89 6.34
N ALA A 301 25.54 -3.45 6.89
CA ALA A 301 25.40 -2.06 7.33
C ALA A 301 26.27 -1.86 8.58
N GLU A 302 27.22 -0.94 8.52
CA GLU A 302 28.10 -0.59 9.67
C GLU A 302 27.31 0.07 10.82
N SER A 303 26.12 0.56 10.57
CA SER A 303 25.15 1.00 11.59
C SER A 303 23.75 0.53 11.23
N ASP A 304 23.12 -0.20 12.13
CA ASP A 304 21.75 -0.69 11.99
C ASP A 304 20.89 -0.15 13.13
N PRO A 305 20.47 1.13 13.06
CA PRO A 305 19.73 1.75 14.14
C PRO A 305 18.33 1.17 14.36
N PHE A 306 17.83 0.35 13.42
CA PHE A 306 16.42 -0.11 13.43
C PHE A 306 16.26 -1.64 13.42
N GLY A 307 17.34 -2.42 13.61
CA GLY A 307 17.24 -3.88 13.60
C GLY A 307 17.03 -4.51 12.21
N GLU A 308 17.23 -3.77 11.13
CA GLU A 308 17.07 -4.27 9.75
C GLU A 308 18.02 -5.42 9.43
N GLN A 309 19.20 -5.44 10.04
CA GLN A 309 20.18 -6.52 9.86
C GLN A 309 19.61 -7.88 10.32
N ALA A 310 18.88 -7.92 11.44
CA ALA A 310 18.23 -9.12 11.90
C ALA A 310 17.11 -9.56 10.92
N GLY A 311 16.35 -8.62 10.40
CA GLY A 311 15.34 -8.87 9.38
C GLY A 311 15.93 -9.40 8.07
N ARG A 312 17.06 -8.85 7.60
CA ARG A 312 17.77 -9.33 6.41
C ARG A 312 18.30 -10.76 6.59
N ARG A 313 18.88 -11.07 7.76
CA ARG A 313 19.30 -12.46 8.10
C ARG A 313 18.11 -13.41 8.10
N ALA A 314 16.97 -12.99 8.68
CA ALA A 314 15.75 -13.77 8.68
C ALA A 314 15.23 -14.01 7.26
N ALA A 315 15.22 -12.99 6.39
CA ALA A 315 14.83 -13.13 4.99
C ALA A 315 15.73 -14.10 4.22
N ALA A 316 17.05 -14.03 4.42
CA ALA A 316 18.00 -14.95 3.80
C ALA A 316 17.79 -16.39 4.29
N ALA A 317 17.59 -16.60 5.60
CA ALA A 317 17.32 -17.92 6.18
C ALA A 317 16.01 -18.52 5.64
N LEU A 318 14.93 -17.72 5.58
CA LEU A 318 13.65 -18.15 5.01
C LEU A 318 13.74 -18.47 3.53
N SER A 319 14.50 -17.69 2.74
CA SER A 319 14.78 -18.00 1.33
C SER A 319 15.48 -19.34 1.17
N GLY A 320 16.53 -19.59 1.97
CA GLY A 320 17.25 -20.87 1.97
C GLY A 320 16.35 -22.04 2.33
N LEU A 321 15.50 -21.89 3.35
CA LEU A 321 14.53 -22.89 3.75
C LEU A 321 13.51 -23.15 2.65
N ALA A 322 12.91 -22.11 2.06
CA ALA A 322 11.95 -22.24 0.96
C ALA A 322 12.55 -23.02 -0.21
N ILE A 323 13.74 -22.61 -0.68
CA ILE A 323 14.45 -23.27 -1.79
C ILE A 323 14.73 -24.73 -1.44
N SER A 324 15.20 -25.06 -0.24
CA SER A 324 15.47 -26.44 0.18
C SER A 324 14.22 -27.33 0.21
N ARG A 325 13.05 -26.72 0.33
CA ARG A 325 11.74 -27.39 0.30
C ARG A 325 11.05 -27.36 -1.07
N GLY A 326 11.70 -26.83 -2.11
CA GLY A 326 11.09 -26.71 -3.44
C GLY A 326 9.95 -25.67 -3.49
N ILE A 327 9.89 -24.76 -2.52
CA ILE A 327 8.91 -23.68 -2.47
C ILE A 327 9.44 -22.49 -3.27
N GLY A 328 8.58 -21.91 -4.12
CA GLY A 328 8.94 -20.73 -4.92
C GLY A 328 9.25 -19.51 -4.05
N VAL A 329 10.29 -18.77 -4.44
CA VAL A 329 10.65 -17.48 -3.85
C VAL A 329 10.56 -16.42 -4.93
N SER A 330 9.74 -15.40 -4.68
CA SER A 330 9.59 -14.22 -5.54
C SER A 330 10.13 -12.98 -4.83
N ARG A 331 10.44 -11.94 -5.60
CA ARG A 331 10.89 -10.67 -5.05
C ARG A 331 10.12 -9.51 -5.68
N VAL A 332 9.69 -8.60 -4.83
CA VAL A 332 9.27 -7.27 -5.27
C VAL A 332 10.51 -6.40 -5.16
N LEU A 333 11.18 -6.22 -6.32
CA LEU A 333 12.43 -5.46 -6.38
C LEU A 333 12.16 -4.00 -6.07
N VAL A 334 12.87 -3.47 -5.10
CA VAL A 334 12.85 -2.05 -4.75
C VAL A 334 14.30 -1.58 -4.64
N PRO A 335 14.67 -0.46 -5.24
CA PRO A 335 16.04 0.04 -5.15
C PRO A 335 16.37 0.47 -3.71
N PRO A 336 17.66 0.60 -3.37
CA PRO A 336 18.12 1.04 -2.05
C PRO A 336 17.90 2.55 -1.89
N ASP A 337 16.68 2.95 -1.67
CA ASP A 337 16.23 4.33 -1.49
C ASP A 337 15.71 4.56 -0.05
N GLU A 338 15.27 5.77 0.22
CA GLU A 338 14.59 6.14 1.47
C GLU A 338 13.31 5.28 1.69
N PRO A 339 12.94 4.99 2.95
CA PRO A 339 11.83 4.09 3.27
C PRO A 339 10.51 4.44 2.56
N LEU A 340 10.19 5.73 2.40
CA LEU A 340 8.98 6.17 1.70
C LEU A 340 9.04 5.86 0.19
N VAL A 341 10.19 6.04 -0.45
CA VAL A 341 10.40 5.75 -1.88
C VAL A 341 10.32 4.24 -2.13
N ARG A 342 10.94 3.45 -1.26
CA ARG A 342 10.86 1.97 -1.29
C ARG A 342 9.41 1.48 -1.11
N PHE A 343 8.66 2.07 -0.17
CA PHE A 343 7.24 1.78 0.00
C PHE A 343 6.45 2.10 -1.28
N ALA A 344 6.72 3.22 -1.93
CA ALA A 344 6.05 3.62 -3.16
C ALA A 344 6.29 2.61 -4.28
N ALA A 345 7.55 2.23 -4.51
CA ALA A 345 7.92 1.23 -5.51
C ALA A 345 7.22 -0.11 -5.27
N ALA A 346 7.32 -0.66 -4.05
CA ALA A 346 6.72 -1.94 -3.71
C ALA A 346 5.19 -1.93 -3.86
N SER A 347 4.55 -0.84 -3.42
CA SER A 347 3.09 -0.70 -3.49
C SER A 347 2.60 -0.63 -4.93
N ALA A 348 3.26 0.16 -5.80
CA ALA A 348 2.90 0.28 -7.20
C ALA A 348 3.08 -1.06 -7.94
N ALA A 349 4.23 -1.72 -7.78
CA ALA A 349 4.48 -3.04 -8.37
C ALA A 349 3.43 -4.07 -7.92
N GLY A 350 3.04 -4.05 -6.63
CA GLY A 350 2.00 -4.92 -6.09
C GLY A 350 0.61 -4.62 -6.65
N ASP A 351 0.25 -3.35 -6.81
CA ASP A 351 -1.05 -2.93 -7.38
C ASP A 351 -1.16 -3.36 -8.86
N PHE A 352 -0.08 -3.20 -9.66
CA PHE A 352 -0.03 -3.69 -11.05
C PHE A 352 -0.08 -5.22 -11.10
N ALA A 353 0.72 -5.93 -10.30
CA ALA A 353 0.73 -7.39 -10.28
C ALA A 353 -0.63 -7.97 -9.90
N ALA A 354 -1.28 -7.42 -8.88
CA ALA A 354 -2.62 -7.85 -8.48
C ALA A 354 -3.69 -7.56 -9.57
N SER A 355 -3.55 -6.45 -10.31
CA SER A 355 -4.42 -6.12 -11.42
C SER A 355 -4.23 -7.09 -12.58
N TYR A 356 -2.99 -7.41 -12.96
CA TYR A 356 -2.70 -8.41 -13.99
C TYR A 356 -3.18 -9.81 -13.60
N LEU A 357 -3.01 -10.19 -12.34
CA LEU A 357 -3.53 -11.46 -11.80
C LEU A 357 -5.06 -11.54 -11.97
N ALA A 358 -5.79 -10.46 -11.66
CA ALA A 358 -7.23 -10.37 -11.84
C ALA A 358 -7.62 -10.49 -13.31
N LEU A 359 -7.01 -9.70 -14.18
CA LEU A 359 -7.31 -9.65 -15.60
C LEU A 359 -7.06 -10.99 -16.29
N ALA A 360 -5.92 -11.65 -15.98
CA ALA A 360 -5.62 -12.99 -16.49
C ALA A 360 -6.58 -14.07 -16.00
N ARG A 361 -7.32 -13.82 -14.92
CA ARG A 361 -8.42 -14.67 -14.44
C ARG A 361 -9.78 -14.26 -14.99
N GLY A 362 -9.85 -13.24 -15.84
CA GLY A 362 -11.10 -12.70 -16.37
C GLY A 362 -11.91 -11.94 -15.33
N ILE A 363 -11.27 -11.43 -14.28
CA ILE A 363 -11.88 -10.62 -13.23
C ILE A 363 -11.56 -9.15 -13.53
N ASP A 364 -12.58 -8.30 -13.60
CA ASP A 364 -12.37 -6.86 -13.66
C ASP A 364 -11.89 -6.35 -12.28
N PRO A 365 -10.63 -5.84 -12.17
CA PRO A 365 -10.09 -5.40 -10.89
C PRO A 365 -10.75 -4.11 -10.37
N SER A 366 -11.45 -3.35 -11.22
CA SER A 366 -12.16 -2.14 -10.84
C SER A 366 -13.61 -2.40 -10.41
N ALA A 367 -14.13 -3.62 -10.63
CA ALA A 367 -15.51 -3.95 -10.26
C ALA A 367 -15.74 -3.83 -8.74
N PRO A 368 -16.86 -3.22 -8.31
CA PRO A 368 -17.18 -3.10 -6.89
C PRO A 368 -17.20 -4.47 -6.19
N ARG A 369 -16.72 -4.50 -4.95
CA ARG A 369 -16.77 -5.69 -4.09
C ARG A 369 -17.86 -5.55 -3.04
N LEU A 370 -18.22 -6.68 -2.41
CA LEU A 370 -19.14 -6.67 -1.28
C LEU A 370 -18.61 -5.70 -0.20
N GLY A 371 -19.45 -4.79 0.27
CA GLY A 371 -19.10 -3.72 1.23
C GLY A 371 -18.72 -2.38 0.59
N GLU A 372 -18.47 -2.32 -0.73
CA GLU A 372 -18.31 -1.06 -1.47
C GLU A 372 -19.63 -0.61 -2.13
N LEU A 373 -20.64 -1.49 -2.12
CA LEU A 373 -21.96 -1.25 -2.75
C LEU A 373 -22.90 -0.43 -1.86
N ASP A 374 -22.60 -0.29 -0.57
CA ASP A 374 -23.48 0.33 0.44
C ASP A 374 -22.99 1.73 0.90
N HIS A 375 -22.06 2.36 0.17
CA HIS A 375 -21.48 3.67 0.52
C HIS A 375 -21.71 4.74 -0.52
#